data_4ef8a5426b97b65d9c21b7fe8962cc70
#
_entry.id   4ef8a5426b97b65d9c21b7fe8962cc70
#
_cell.length_a   1.000
_cell.length_b   1.000
_cell.length_c   1.000
_cell.angle_alpha   90.00
_cell.angle_beta   90.00
_cell.angle_gamma   90.00
#
_symmetry.space_group_name_H-M   'P 1'
#
loop_
_entity.id
_entity.type
_entity.pdbx_description
1 polymer ?
#
loop_
_entity_poly.entity_id
_entity_poly.type
_entity_poly.pdbx_seq_one_letter_code
_entity_poly.pdbx_strand_id
1 'polypeptide(L)'
;MSFYPSLTGLQGAQKDLPAISNKVANVGSTGFKKSRVEFGDIISTAPTLAPNQLIGSGTVVKAVRQQFSQGALQQSASGLDLAITGEGFFAVKPSLTTEQVTFTRNGAFTVNADRYVVDSTGANLQIYPVDGSGTVVASGLASAKNLQLPLASGVPKGTANVQMSLNL
;
A
#
# COMPACT_ATOMS: atom_id res chain seq x y z
N MET A 1 -36.84 -23.27 -22.60
CA MET A 1 -35.84 -23.02 -21.54
C MET A 1 -34.79 -22.10 -22.10
N SER A 2 -34.52 -21.01 -21.41
CA SER A 2 -33.50 -20.03 -21.87
C SER A 2 -32.13 -20.45 -21.36
N PHE A 3 -31.17 -20.71 -22.25
CA PHE A 3 -29.77 -20.93 -21.90
C PHE A 3 -29.04 -19.63 -21.52
N TYR A 4 -29.70 -18.49 -21.64
CA TYR A 4 -29.12 -17.19 -21.42
C TYR A 4 -28.58 -16.98 -19.99
N PRO A 5 -29.31 -17.35 -18.92
CA PRO A 5 -28.78 -17.26 -17.55
C PRO A 5 -27.53 -18.13 -17.33
N SER A 6 -27.49 -19.33 -17.93
CA SER A 6 -26.31 -20.19 -17.85
C SER A 6 -25.10 -19.59 -18.55
N LEU A 7 -25.31 -18.95 -19.72
CA LEU A 7 -24.26 -18.26 -20.46
C LEU A 7 -23.71 -17.06 -19.67
N THR A 8 -24.57 -16.26 -19.03
CA THR A 8 -24.12 -15.13 -18.20
C THR A 8 -23.34 -15.59 -16.99
N GLY A 9 -23.73 -16.73 -16.38
CA GLY A 9 -22.96 -17.35 -15.29
C GLY A 9 -21.56 -17.78 -15.73
N LEU A 10 -21.44 -18.40 -16.90
CA LEU A 10 -20.15 -18.78 -17.48
C LEU A 10 -19.28 -17.54 -17.78
N GLN A 11 -19.85 -16.51 -18.36
CA GLN A 11 -19.16 -15.24 -18.61
C GLN A 11 -18.71 -14.57 -17.30
N GLY A 12 -19.53 -14.63 -16.26
CA GLY A 12 -19.16 -14.18 -14.90
C GLY A 12 -17.95 -14.93 -14.36
N ALA A 13 -17.93 -16.26 -14.44
CA ALA A 13 -16.79 -17.07 -14.04
C ALA A 13 -15.53 -16.76 -14.84
N GLN A 14 -15.64 -16.52 -16.14
CA GLN A 14 -14.51 -16.08 -16.98
C GLN A 14 -13.93 -14.74 -16.56
N LYS A 15 -14.73 -13.84 -16.00
CA LYS A 15 -14.26 -12.55 -15.47
C LYS A 15 -13.64 -12.65 -14.07
N ASP A 16 -14.06 -13.63 -13.25
CA ASP A 16 -13.47 -13.86 -11.92
C ASP A 16 -12.11 -14.59 -12.02
N LEU A 17 -11.94 -15.46 -13.01
CA LEU A 17 -10.73 -16.25 -13.20
C LEU A 17 -9.44 -15.41 -13.26
N PRO A 18 -9.34 -14.29 -14.01
CA PRO A 18 -8.16 -13.42 -14.01
C PRO A 18 -7.87 -12.82 -12.62
N ALA A 19 -8.90 -12.46 -11.86
CA ALA A 19 -8.72 -11.91 -10.51
C ALA A 19 -8.16 -12.97 -9.56
N ILE A 20 -8.64 -14.21 -9.65
CA ILE A 20 -8.11 -15.34 -8.87
C ILE A 20 -6.68 -15.67 -9.30
N SER A 21 -6.41 -15.74 -10.59
CA SER A 21 -5.07 -16.01 -11.13
C SER A 21 -4.06 -14.98 -10.66
N ASN A 22 -4.43 -13.70 -10.66
CA ASN A 22 -3.59 -12.63 -10.14
C ASN A 22 -3.32 -12.77 -8.63
N LYS A 23 -4.31 -13.21 -7.84
CA LYS A 23 -4.12 -13.49 -6.40
C LYS A 23 -3.11 -14.61 -6.18
N VAL A 24 -3.21 -15.69 -6.96
CA VAL A 24 -2.30 -16.84 -6.87
C VAL A 24 -0.87 -16.44 -7.27
N ALA A 25 -0.74 -15.70 -8.38
CA ALA A 25 0.56 -15.21 -8.86
C ALA A 25 1.28 -14.30 -7.84
N ASN A 26 0.51 -13.55 -7.05
CA ASN A 26 1.03 -12.57 -6.09
C ASN A 26 0.95 -13.03 -4.63
N VAL A 27 0.81 -14.33 -4.36
CA VAL A 27 0.69 -14.85 -3.00
C VAL A 27 1.91 -14.55 -2.13
N GLY A 28 3.12 -14.47 -2.75
CA GLY A 28 4.37 -14.12 -2.07
C GLY A 28 4.75 -12.63 -2.16
N SER A 29 3.92 -11.79 -2.79
CA SER A 29 4.25 -10.37 -2.96
C SER A 29 3.93 -9.58 -1.70
N THR A 30 4.95 -8.96 -1.09
CA THR A 30 4.79 -8.11 0.09
C THR A 30 3.93 -6.88 -0.23
N GLY A 31 2.94 -6.60 0.63
CA GLY A 31 2.04 -5.46 0.44
C GLY A 31 1.00 -5.61 -0.67
N PHE A 32 0.89 -6.78 -1.31
CA PHE A 32 -0.11 -7.03 -2.33
C PHE A 32 -1.54 -6.85 -1.79
N LYS A 33 -2.39 -6.17 -2.57
CA LYS A 33 -3.81 -5.98 -2.29
C LYS A 33 -4.64 -6.74 -3.32
N LYS A 34 -5.37 -7.75 -2.84
CA LYS A 34 -6.22 -8.60 -3.68
C LYS A 34 -7.41 -7.84 -4.24
N SER A 35 -7.81 -8.17 -5.46
CA SER A 35 -9.05 -7.68 -6.05
C SER A 35 -10.18 -8.69 -5.83
N ARG A 36 -11.40 -8.19 -5.72
CA ARG A 36 -12.64 -8.97 -5.65
C ARG A 36 -13.56 -8.53 -6.78
N VAL A 37 -14.09 -9.49 -7.52
CA VAL A 37 -15.14 -9.26 -8.50
C VAL A 37 -16.49 -9.24 -7.79
N GLU A 38 -17.30 -8.22 -8.04
CA GLU A 38 -18.65 -8.08 -7.51
C GLU A 38 -19.65 -8.36 -8.64
N PHE A 39 -20.53 -9.30 -8.38
CA PHE A 39 -21.59 -9.67 -9.30
C PHE A 39 -22.90 -9.04 -8.87
N GLY A 40 -23.77 -8.79 -9.83
CA GLY A 40 -25.14 -8.37 -9.59
C GLY A 40 -26.10 -9.30 -10.32
N ASP A 41 -27.22 -9.57 -9.67
CA ASP A 41 -28.33 -10.27 -10.29
C ASP A 41 -29.03 -9.38 -11.31
N ILE A 42 -29.45 -9.96 -12.43
CA ILE A 42 -30.31 -9.32 -13.43
C ILE A 42 -31.74 -9.77 -13.17
N ILE A 43 -32.51 -8.92 -12.54
CA ILE A 43 -33.93 -9.16 -12.28
C ILE A 43 -34.74 -8.67 -13.46
N SER A 44 -35.48 -9.56 -14.10
CA SER A 44 -36.48 -9.17 -15.12
C SER A 44 -37.72 -8.65 -14.44
N THR A 45 -37.93 -7.35 -14.45
CA THR A 45 -39.16 -6.72 -13.98
C THR A 45 -40.22 -6.74 -15.07
N ALA A 46 -40.98 -7.81 -15.15
CA ALA A 46 -42.22 -7.80 -15.91
C ALA A 46 -43.33 -7.29 -14.98
N PRO A 47 -44.05 -6.20 -15.33
CA PRO A 47 -45.04 -5.57 -14.44
C PRO A 47 -46.28 -6.41 -14.16
N THR A 48 -46.39 -7.60 -14.74
CA THR A 48 -47.58 -8.47 -14.66
C THR A 48 -47.30 -9.82 -13.94
N LEU A 49 -46.08 -10.06 -13.46
CA LEU A 49 -45.73 -11.32 -12.76
C LEU A 49 -45.92 -11.16 -11.25
N ALA A 50 -46.60 -12.16 -10.64
CA ALA A 50 -46.70 -12.24 -9.20
C ALA A 50 -45.29 -12.38 -8.57
N PRO A 51 -45.03 -11.81 -7.37
CA PRO A 51 -43.69 -11.80 -6.74
C PRO A 51 -43.05 -13.19 -6.57
N ASN A 52 -43.84 -14.24 -6.49
CA ASN A 52 -43.38 -15.63 -6.31
C ASN A 52 -42.98 -16.30 -7.63
N GLN A 53 -43.07 -15.64 -8.78
CA GLN A 53 -42.72 -16.17 -10.11
C GLN A 53 -41.56 -15.45 -10.77
N LEU A 54 -40.89 -14.56 -10.04
CA LEU A 54 -39.70 -13.85 -10.52
C LEU A 54 -38.52 -14.81 -10.66
N ILE A 55 -38.20 -15.21 -11.87
CA ILE A 55 -37.02 -15.98 -12.19
C ILE A 55 -35.92 -15.00 -12.56
N GLY A 56 -34.75 -15.09 -11.92
CA GLY A 56 -33.59 -14.26 -12.26
C GLY A 56 -33.12 -14.47 -13.72
N SER A 57 -32.75 -13.40 -14.39
CA SER A 57 -32.29 -13.41 -15.79
C SER A 57 -30.80 -13.62 -15.96
N GLY A 58 -30.09 -13.98 -14.89
CA GLY A 58 -28.66 -14.24 -14.90
C GLY A 58 -27.85 -13.22 -14.08
N THR A 59 -26.57 -13.16 -14.34
CA THR A 59 -25.63 -12.31 -13.57
C THR A 59 -24.83 -11.37 -14.47
N VAL A 60 -24.43 -10.24 -13.91
CA VAL A 60 -23.52 -9.27 -14.55
C VAL A 60 -22.42 -8.88 -13.58
N VAL A 61 -21.22 -8.65 -14.09
CA VAL A 61 -20.13 -8.07 -13.30
C VAL A 61 -20.42 -6.58 -13.08
N LYS A 62 -20.60 -6.16 -11.82
CA LYS A 62 -20.83 -4.76 -11.45
C LYS A 62 -19.54 -3.98 -11.29
N ALA A 63 -18.54 -4.57 -10.62
CA ALA A 63 -17.28 -3.90 -10.34
C ALA A 63 -16.18 -4.91 -10.01
N VAL A 64 -14.93 -4.46 -10.16
CA VAL A 64 -13.76 -5.12 -9.58
C VAL A 64 -13.21 -4.18 -8.52
N ARG A 65 -13.25 -4.58 -7.25
CA ARG A 65 -12.82 -3.77 -6.12
C ARG A 65 -11.55 -4.32 -5.49
N GLN A 66 -10.59 -3.43 -5.28
CA GLN A 66 -9.39 -3.73 -4.52
C GLN A 66 -9.70 -3.73 -3.02
N GLN A 67 -9.18 -4.72 -2.30
CA GLN A 67 -9.39 -4.88 -0.86
C GLN A 67 -8.14 -4.48 -0.09
N PHE A 68 -8.26 -3.49 0.79
CA PHE A 68 -7.15 -2.93 1.56
C PHE A 68 -7.03 -3.52 2.97
N SER A 69 -7.68 -4.65 3.24
CA SER A 69 -7.56 -5.32 4.55
C SER A 69 -6.10 -5.61 4.90
N GLN A 70 -5.78 -5.52 6.20
CA GLN A 70 -4.47 -5.82 6.75
C GLN A 70 -4.15 -7.31 6.60
N GLY A 71 -2.97 -7.63 6.05
CA GLY A 71 -2.41 -8.98 6.05
C GLY A 71 -1.67 -9.29 7.35
N ALA A 72 -1.21 -10.55 7.49
CA ALA A 72 -0.34 -10.93 8.59
C ALA A 72 0.99 -10.19 8.51
N LEU A 73 1.48 -9.72 9.66
CA LEU A 73 2.82 -9.14 9.77
C LEU A 73 3.82 -10.29 9.89
N GLN A 74 4.84 -10.24 9.07
CA GLN A 74 5.97 -11.19 9.13
C GLN A 74 7.21 -10.45 9.64
N GLN A 75 7.95 -11.10 10.52
CA GLN A 75 9.21 -10.57 11.01
C GLN A 75 10.31 -10.82 9.98
N SER A 76 11.11 -9.81 9.69
CA SER A 76 12.27 -9.87 8.82
C SER A 76 13.56 -9.67 9.62
N ALA A 77 14.68 -10.16 9.09
CA ALA A 77 16.01 -9.91 9.63
C ALA A 77 16.58 -8.54 9.20
N SER A 78 15.97 -7.87 8.21
CA SER A 78 16.41 -6.56 7.73
C SER A 78 15.81 -5.44 8.58
N GLY A 79 16.64 -4.53 9.09
CA GLY A 79 16.20 -3.35 9.83
C GLY A 79 15.52 -2.27 8.97
N LEU A 80 15.58 -2.42 7.64
CA LEU A 80 14.96 -1.50 6.68
C LEU A 80 13.62 -2.00 6.15
N ASP A 81 13.20 -3.19 6.56
CA ASP A 81 11.88 -3.70 6.23
C ASP A 81 10.84 -3.07 7.16
N LEU A 82 10.01 -2.23 6.59
CA LEU A 82 8.99 -1.47 7.30
C LEU A 82 7.61 -2.02 7.00
N ALA A 83 6.75 -2.10 8.01
CA ALA A 83 5.35 -2.48 7.84
C ALA A 83 4.43 -1.43 8.44
N ILE A 84 3.39 -1.06 7.69
CA ILE A 84 2.33 -0.17 8.21
C ILE A 84 1.23 -1.02 8.83
N THR A 85 0.92 -0.76 10.10
CA THR A 85 -0.24 -1.32 10.78
C THR A 85 -1.42 -0.36 10.65
N GLY A 86 -2.53 -0.84 10.10
CA GLY A 86 -3.69 -0.01 9.83
C GLY A 86 -3.73 0.56 8.42
N GLU A 87 -4.41 1.70 8.24
CA GLU A 87 -4.56 2.37 6.95
C GLU A 87 -3.37 3.27 6.64
N GLY A 88 -3.01 3.41 5.36
CA GLY A 88 -1.95 4.29 4.89
C GLY A 88 -1.05 3.64 3.84
N PHE A 89 -0.12 4.42 3.32
CA PHE A 89 0.86 4.02 2.30
C PHE A 89 2.19 4.72 2.57
N PHE A 90 3.27 4.10 2.14
CA PHE A 90 4.55 4.78 2.01
C PHE A 90 4.51 5.70 0.80
N ALA A 91 4.95 6.93 0.97
CA ALA A 91 5.14 7.87 -0.11
C ALA A 91 6.55 7.71 -0.66
N VAL A 92 6.69 7.54 -1.96
CA VAL A 92 8.00 7.41 -2.62
C VAL A 92 8.05 8.30 -3.86
N LYS A 93 9.24 8.79 -4.19
CA LYS A 93 9.50 9.55 -5.41
C LYS A 93 10.39 8.75 -6.36
N PRO A 94 10.00 8.55 -7.63
CA PRO A 94 10.77 7.78 -8.60
C PRO A 94 12.17 8.37 -8.88
N SER A 95 12.34 9.68 -8.72
CA SER A 95 13.60 10.38 -8.92
C SER A 95 13.74 11.55 -7.95
N LEU A 96 14.97 11.97 -7.68
CA LEU A 96 15.28 13.15 -6.85
C LEU A 96 14.76 14.45 -7.45
N THR A 97 14.64 14.51 -8.79
CA THR A 97 14.22 15.70 -9.54
C THR A 97 12.73 15.75 -9.86
N THR A 98 12.02 14.65 -9.67
CA THR A 98 10.58 14.55 -10.02
C THR A 98 9.73 15.00 -8.84
N GLU A 99 8.78 15.89 -9.10
CA GLU A 99 7.76 16.30 -8.11
C GLU A 99 6.67 15.23 -7.89
N GLN A 100 6.57 14.25 -8.79
CA GLN A 100 5.55 13.21 -8.71
C GLN A 100 5.80 12.26 -7.53
N VAL A 101 4.83 12.18 -6.64
CA VAL A 101 4.81 11.22 -5.52
C VAL A 101 3.96 10.02 -5.91
N THR A 102 4.50 8.84 -5.71
CA THR A 102 3.77 7.56 -5.83
C THR A 102 3.60 6.92 -4.46
N PHE A 103 2.63 6.03 -4.34
CA PHE A 103 2.31 5.40 -3.07
C PHE A 103 2.48 3.89 -3.18
N THR A 104 3.15 3.30 -2.20
CA THR A 104 3.37 1.85 -2.13
C THR A 104 3.00 1.32 -0.75
N ARG A 105 2.62 0.05 -0.68
CA ARG A 105 2.45 -0.68 0.58
C ARG A 105 3.61 -1.66 0.82
N ASN A 106 4.46 -1.84 -0.19
CA ASN A 106 5.67 -2.62 -0.04
C ASN A 106 6.67 -1.85 0.82
N GLY A 107 7.09 -2.43 1.92
CA GLY A 107 8.04 -1.82 2.86
C GLY A 107 9.43 -2.44 2.82
N ALA A 108 9.76 -3.22 1.81
CA ALA A 108 11.11 -3.75 1.60
C ALA A 108 11.99 -2.65 0.99
N PHE A 109 12.71 -1.94 1.86
CA PHE A 109 13.60 -0.86 1.45
C PHE A 109 15.06 -1.28 1.52
N THR A 110 15.88 -0.65 0.70
CA THR A 110 17.34 -0.81 0.67
C THR A 110 18.01 0.56 0.65
N VAL A 111 19.33 0.61 0.87
CA VAL A 111 20.12 1.85 0.78
C VAL A 111 20.91 1.84 -0.51
N ASN A 112 20.80 2.90 -1.30
CA ASN A 112 21.60 3.05 -2.51
C ASN A 112 23.01 3.60 -2.21
N ALA A 113 23.87 3.71 -3.24
CA ALA A 113 25.23 4.22 -3.12
C ALA A 113 25.30 5.66 -2.57
N ASP A 114 24.28 6.47 -2.83
CA ASP A 114 24.15 7.85 -2.35
C ASP A 114 23.50 7.95 -0.96
N ARG A 115 23.30 6.80 -0.31
CA ARG A 115 22.71 6.66 1.04
C ARG A 115 21.24 7.08 1.15
N TYR A 116 20.53 7.14 0.04
CA TYR A 116 19.08 7.25 0.06
C TYR A 116 18.43 5.89 0.30
N VAL A 117 17.36 5.91 1.06
CA VAL A 117 16.52 4.74 1.27
C VAL A 117 15.56 4.63 0.08
N VAL A 118 15.67 3.54 -0.66
CA VAL A 118 14.94 3.29 -1.90
C VAL A 118 14.19 1.97 -1.84
N ASP A 119 13.11 1.88 -2.58
CA ASP A 119 12.37 0.63 -2.78
C ASP A 119 13.03 -0.25 -3.88
N SER A 120 12.44 -1.39 -4.18
CA SER A 120 12.91 -2.33 -5.20
C SER A 120 12.90 -1.74 -6.63
N THR A 121 12.19 -0.64 -6.87
CA THR A 121 12.15 0.07 -8.15
C THR A 121 13.15 1.22 -8.24
N GLY A 122 13.87 1.51 -7.15
CA GLY A 122 14.79 2.64 -7.03
C GLY A 122 14.12 3.95 -6.63
N ALA A 123 12.84 3.93 -6.26
CA ALA A 123 12.13 5.12 -5.80
C ALA A 123 12.50 5.48 -4.35
N ASN A 124 12.75 6.78 -4.10
CA ASN A 124 13.23 7.30 -2.82
C ASN A 124 12.09 7.44 -1.81
N LEU A 125 12.26 6.87 -0.61
CA LEU A 125 11.31 7.00 0.48
C LEU A 125 11.20 8.45 0.95
N GLN A 126 9.97 8.94 1.09
CA GLN A 126 9.66 10.27 1.58
C GLN A 126 9.33 10.24 3.06
N ILE A 127 9.91 11.18 3.81
CA ILE A 127 9.66 11.37 5.24
C ILE A 127 9.34 12.83 5.53
N TYR A 128 8.63 13.06 6.63
CA TYR A 128 8.44 14.41 7.14
C TYR A 128 9.66 14.86 7.96
N PRO A 129 10.08 16.12 7.82
CA PRO A 129 11.16 16.65 8.64
C PRO A 129 10.74 16.74 10.11
N VAL A 130 11.64 16.35 11.00
CA VAL A 130 11.48 16.45 12.45
C VAL A 130 12.53 17.41 13.03
N ASP A 131 12.19 18.03 14.14
CA ASP A 131 13.13 18.85 14.90
C ASP A 131 14.03 18.00 15.81
N GLY A 132 14.92 18.62 16.57
CA GLY A 132 15.81 17.95 17.53
C GLY A 132 15.10 17.23 18.69
N SER A 133 13.81 17.48 18.89
CA SER A 133 12.97 16.82 19.89
C SER A 133 12.17 15.65 19.32
N GLY A 134 12.24 15.42 17.98
CA GLY A 134 11.50 14.37 17.29
C GLY A 134 10.09 14.77 16.89
N THR A 135 9.72 16.05 17.01
CA THR A 135 8.41 16.55 16.62
C THR A 135 8.39 16.86 15.13
N VAL A 136 7.32 16.48 14.44
CA VAL A 136 7.14 16.79 13.01
C VAL A 136 6.97 18.30 12.82
N VAL A 137 7.89 18.93 12.10
CA VAL A 137 7.93 20.39 11.88
C VAL A 137 6.93 20.81 10.81
N ALA A 138 6.72 19.98 9.79
CA ALA A 138 5.82 20.28 8.70
C ALA A 138 5.14 19.01 8.21
N SER A 139 3.82 19.06 8.06
CA SER A 139 2.99 17.98 7.56
C SER A 139 2.45 18.35 6.17
N GLY A 140 2.61 17.47 5.22
CA GLY A 140 2.12 17.64 3.85
C GLY A 140 3.13 17.10 2.82
N LEU A 141 2.63 16.63 1.69
CA LEU A 141 3.46 16.05 0.64
C LEU A 141 4.49 17.02 0.06
N ALA A 142 4.19 18.33 0.07
CA ALA A 142 5.10 19.35 -0.40
C ALA A 142 6.31 19.57 0.53
N SER A 143 6.17 19.27 1.83
CA SER A 143 7.25 19.40 2.81
C SER A 143 8.04 18.11 3.03
N ALA A 144 7.60 17.01 2.42
CA ALA A 144 8.27 15.73 2.51
C ALA A 144 9.65 15.77 1.83
N LYS A 145 10.64 15.14 2.47
CA LYS A 145 12.02 15.05 2.01
C LYS A 145 12.41 13.60 1.76
N ASN A 146 13.35 13.39 0.84
CA ASN A 146 13.94 12.07 0.63
C ASN A 146 14.71 11.65 1.88
N LEU A 147 14.48 10.41 2.34
CA LEU A 147 15.23 9.86 3.46
C LEU A 147 16.65 9.53 3.02
N GLN A 148 17.61 10.30 3.51
CA GLN A 148 19.04 10.06 3.32
C GLN A 148 19.69 9.75 4.67
N LEU A 149 20.46 8.67 4.73
CA LEU A 149 21.20 8.30 5.93
C LEU A 149 22.44 9.17 6.11
N PRO A 150 22.70 9.71 7.32
CA PRO A 150 23.88 10.54 7.58
C PRO A 150 25.17 9.72 7.49
N LEU A 151 26.29 10.35 7.17
CA LEU A 151 27.62 9.73 7.14
C LEU A 151 28.10 9.33 8.54
N ALA A 152 27.72 10.11 9.56
CA ALA A 152 28.11 9.90 10.92
C ALA A 152 26.88 9.90 11.82
N SER A 153 26.84 8.98 12.76
CA SER A 153 25.82 8.95 13.81
C SER A 153 26.26 9.86 14.95
N GLY A 154 25.47 10.87 15.25
CA GLY A 154 25.67 11.81 16.35
C GLY A 154 26.00 13.23 15.89
N VAL A 155 25.45 14.18 16.62
CA VAL A 155 25.79 15.60 16.48
C VAL A 155 26.78 15.91 17.60
N PRO A 156 28.04 16.33 17.28
CA PRO A 156 28.98 16.73 18.31
C PRO A 156 28.42 17.94 19.07
N LYS A 157 28.26 17.79 20.40
CA LYS A 157 27.88 18.89 21.29
C LYS A 157 29.14 19.38 22.00
N GLY A 158 29.51 20.63 21.78
CA GLY A 158 30.61 21.25 22.48
C GLY A 158 30.40 21.20 24.01
N THR A 159 31.44 20.88 24.76
CA THR A 159 31.40 20.90 26.23
C THR A 159 31.26 22.37 26.67
N ALA A 160 30.12 22.72 27.24
CA ALA A 160 29.83 24.08 27.71
C ALA A 160 30.34 24.36 29.14
N ASN A 161 30.43 23.34 29.99
CA ASN A 161 30.84 23.48 31.37
C ASN A 161 31.77 22.33 31.76
N VAL A 162 32.90 22.64 32.37
CA VAL A 162 33.81 21.71 33.09
C VAL A 162 33.87 22.16 34.56
N GLN A 163 33.40 21.30 35.46
CA GLN A 163 33.55 21.54 36.88
C GLN A 163 34.67 20.66 37.41
N MET A 164 35.67 21.26 38.06
CA MET A 164 36.76 20.59 38.72
C MET A 164 36.67 20.87 40.22
N SER A 165 36.54 19.82 41.02
CA SER A 165 36.61 19.93 42.51
C SER A 165 37.94 19.40 42.96
N LEU A 166 38.77 20.24 43.54
CA LEU A 166 40.06 19.92 44.13
C LEU A 166 39.96 19.96 45.68
N ASN A 167 40.38 18.89 46.33
CA ASN A 167 40.55 18.87 47.76
C ASN A 167 42.05 19.04 48.05
N LEU A 168 42.43 20.12 48.72
CA LEU A 168 43.79 20.47 49.14
C LEU A 168 44.02 19.93 50.55
#